data_34e8088a1a9a9a389e86591f3d73dabb
#
_entry.id   34e8088a1a9a9a389e86591f3d73dabb
#
_cell.length_a   1.000
_cell.length_b   1.000
_cell.length_c   1.000
_cell.angle_alpha   90.00
_cell.angle_beta   90.00
_cell.angle_gamma   90.00
#
_symmetry.space_group_name_H-M   'P 1'
#
loop_
_entity.id
_entity.type
_entity.pdbx_description
1 polymer ?
#
loop_
_entity_poly.entity_id
_entity_poly.type
_entity_poly.pdbx_seq_one_letter_code
_entity_poly.pdbx_strand_id
1 'polypeptide(L)'
;MIIIKNSEQLALMKKAGRITAEALLVAKDMIRPGISTKEIDKKMHDFIVRCDATPSFLGYGGFPGSACISINDEVIHGIPSDKVILKEGDIVKIDVGARYRGYNGDSARTYPVGKVSDEALRLISVTERSFYEAMKFAKAGNRIGDIGFAVESFVISNGFSVVRDYVGHGVGKDLHEEPEVPNFGKAGRGARLYPGMTLAIEPMVNIGAHGVKVLSDRWTVKTLDGSLSAHYENSIAVTEQDPIVLTDAG
;
A
#
# COMPACT_ATOMS: atom_id res chain seq x y z
N MET A 1 -9.96 17.26 -8.48
CA MET A 1 -9.36 17.51 -9.83
C MET A 1 -8.04 16.77 -9.92
N ILE A 2 -7.81 16.01 -11.00
CA ILE A 2 -6.55 15.28 -11.22
C ILE A 2 -5.40 16.27 -11.47
N ILE A 3 -4.30 16.11 -10.73
CA ILE A 3 -3.13 16.99 -10.79
C ILE A 3 -2.01 16.29 -11.57
N ILE A 4 -1.56 16.93 -12.66
CA ILE A 4 -0.43 16.46 -13.46
C ILE A 4 0.85 17.05 -12.89
N LYS A 5 1.82 16.19 -12.56
CA LYS A 5 3.11 16.59 -11.99
C LYS A 5 4.13 16.87 -13.09
N ASN A 6 4.86 17.96 -12.94
CA ASN A 6 6.00 18.25 -13.81
C ASN A 6 7.26 17.48 -13.35
N SER A 7 8.36 17.60 -14.10
CA SER A 7 9.61 16.87 -13.84
C SER A 7 10.23 17.18 -12.47
N GLU A 8 10.17 18.43 -11.99
CA GLU A 8 10.69 18.81 -10.68
C GLU A 8 9.87 18.20 -9.55
N GLN A 9 8.53 18.20 -9.69
CA GLN A 9 7.62 17.59 -8.74
C GLN A 9 7.80 16.06 -8.68
N LEU A 10 7.95 15.41 -9.84
CA LEU A 10 8.24 13.98 -9.92
C LEU A 10 9.59 13.63 -9.28
N ALA A 11 10.61 14.49 -9.41
CA ALA A 11 11.89 14.29 -8.74
C ALA A 11 11.77 14.35 -7.20
N LEU A 12 10.94 15.26 -6.67
CA LEU A 12 10.64 15.33 -5.23
C LEU A 12 9.85 14.11 -4.77
N MET A 13 8.87 13.67 -5.54
CA MET A 13 8.09 12.46 -5.24
C MET A 13 8.96 11.19 -5.30
N LYS A 14 9.89 11.11 -6.25
CA LYS A 14 10.87 10.00 -6.29
C LYS A 14 11.76 9.98 -5.04
N LYS A 15 12.15 11.16 -4.53
CA LYS A 15 12.91 11.22 -3.27
C LYS A 15 12.06 10.81 -2.06
N ALA A 16 10.81 11.30 -1.97
CA ALA A 16 9.86 10.88 -0.94
C ALA A 16 9.60 9.37 -1.00
N GLY A 17 9.34 8.84 -2.20
CA GLY A 17 9.11 7.42 -2.44
C GLY A 17 10.30 6.54 -2.07
N ARG A 18 11.52 6.98 -2.39
CA ARG A 18 12.73 6.26 -1.94
C ARG A 18 12.83 6.18 -0.42
N ILE A 19 12.57 7.28 0.29
CA ILE A 19 12.57 7.29 1.76
C ILE A 19 11.49 6.33 2.30
N THR A 20 10.30 6.30 1.69
CA THR A 20 9.23 5.36 2.02
C THR A 20 9.66 3.91 1.83
N ALA A 21 10.26 3.57 0.69
CA ALA A 21 10.75 2.23 0.40
C ALA A 21 11.87 1.79 1.35
N GLU A 22 12.82 2.69 1.65
CA GLU A 22 13.90 2.44 2.62
C GLU A 22 13.32 2.25 4.05
N ALA A 23 12.25 2.97 4.43
CA ALA A 23 11.56 2.75 5.72
C ALA A 23 10.93 1.36 5.80
N LEU A 24 10.36 0.83 4.70
CA LEU A 24 9.87 -0.56 4.64
C LEU A 24 10.99 -1.58 4.79
N LEU A 25 12.20 -1.32 4.25
CA LEU A 25 13.36 -2.19 4.49
C LEU A 25 13.78 -2.18 5.96
N VAL A 26 13.79 -1.02 6.61
CA VAL A 26 14.04 -0.91 8.06
C VAL A 26 13.03 -1.73 8.86
N ALA A 27 11.75 -1.68 8.49
CA ALA A 27 10.72 -2.48 9.13
C ALA A 27 10.94 -3.98 8.90
N LYS A 28 11.23 -4.39 7.65
CA LYS A 28 11.50 -5.77 7.26
C LYS A 28 12.59 -6.42 8.13
N ASP A 29 13.69 -5.69 8.37
CA ASP A 29 14.83 -6.18 9.17
C ASP A 29 14.48 -6.39 10.65
N MET A 30 13.38 -5.77 11.12
CA MET A 30 12.92 -5.90 12.51
C MET A 30 11.92 -7.03 12.70
N ILE A 31 11.26 -7.52 11.61
CA ILE A 31 10.18 -8.49 11.71
C ILE A 31 10.70 -9.82 12.25
N ARG A 32 10.22 -10.20 13.43
CA ARG A 32 10.47 -11.47 14.10
C ARG A 32 9.43 -11.72 15.18
N PRO A 33 9.21 -12.96 15.61
CA PRO A 33 8.39 -13.23 16.78
C PRO A 33 8.90 -12.50 18.01
N GLY A 34 7.99 -11.97 18.81
CA GLY A 34 8.29 -11.28 20.09
C GLY A 34 8.48 -9.78 19.98
N ILE A 35 8.52 -9.18 18.77
CA ILE A 35 8.57 -7.72 18.62
C ILE A 35 7.16 -7.12 18.66
N SER A 36 7.01 -5.95 19.27
CA SER A 36 5.76 -5.20 19.22
C SER A 36 5.64 -4.38 17.94
N THR A 37 4.40 -4.16 17.49
CA THR A 37 4.15 -3.27 16.35
C THR A 37 4.55 -1.83 16.64
N LYS A 38 4.55 -1.41 17.92
CA LYS A 38 5.00 -0.08 18.34
C LYS A 38 6.51 0.12 18.19
N GLU A 39 7.32 -0.90 18.45
CA GLU A 39 8.77 -0.84 18.23
C GLU A 39 9.11 -0.66 16.75
N ILE A 40 8.38 -1.34 15.86
CA ILE A 40 8.53 -1.20 14.40
C ILE A 40 8.15 0.23 13.98
N ASP A 41 6.97 0.71 14.37
CA ASP A 41 6.49 2.07 14.09
C ASP A 41 7.49 3.14 14.51
N LYS A 42 8.00 3.02 15.76
CA LYS A 42 8.98 3.96 16.28
C LYS A 42 10.26 3.98 15.45
N LYS A 43 10.77 2.83 15.05
CA LYS A 43 12.00 2.74 14.27
C LYS A 43 11.84 3.34 12.87
N MET A 44 10.69 3.12 12.23
CA MET A 44 10.34 3.73 10.94
C MET A 44 10.21 5.25 11.07
N HIS A 45 9.53 5.74 12.12
CA HIS A 45 9.45 7.15 12.44
C HIS A 45 10.83 7.80 12.53
N ASP A 46 11.70 7.22 13.38
CA ASP A 46 13.06 7.74 13.62
C ASP A 46 13.90 7.74 12.33
N PHE A 47 13.69 6.75 11.45
CA PHE A 47 14.34 6.69 10.12
C PHE A 47 13.86 7.82 9.20
N ILE A 48 12.54 7.99 9.04
CA ILE A 48 11.96 9.01 8.16
C ILE A 48 12.41 10.41 8.58
N VAL A 49 12.38 10.71 9.90
CA VAL A 49 12.82 12.00 10.45
C VAL A 49 14.31 12.25 10.17
N ARG A 50 15.17 11.24 10.30
CA ARG A 50 16.60 11.37 9.94
C ARG A 50 16.86 11.63 8.45
N CYS A 51 15.90 11.33 7.58
CA CYS A 51 15.96 11.62 6.15
C CYS A 51 15.44 13.03 5.78
N ASP A 52 15.29 13.94 6.77
CA ASP A 52 14.69 15.27 6.59
C ASP A 52 13.28 15.22 6.00
N ALA A 53 12.53 14.16 6.32
CA ALA A 53 11.14 13.93 5.91
C ALA A 53 10.23 13.82 7.15
N THR A 54 8.92 13.86 6.92
CA THR A 54 7.92 13.64 7.97
C THR A 54 7.08 12.41 7.63
N PRO A 55 6.70 11.56 8.62
CA PRO A 55 5.74 10.48 8.37
C PRO A 55 4.40 11.06 7.88
N SER A 56 3.91 10.55 6.74
CA SER A 56 2.70 11.09 6.13
C SER A 56 1.42 10.76 6.90
N PHE A 57 1.44 9.63 7.63
CA PHE A 57 0.24 9.11 8.32
C PHE A 57 0.05 9.69 9.71
N LEU A 58 1.14 10.09 10.40
CA LEU A 58 1.07 10.59 11.77
C LEU A 58 0.22 11.86 11.86
N GLY A 59 -0.93 11.77 12.51
CA GLY A 59 -1.90 12.86 12.65
C GLY A 59 -2.85 13.02 11.43
N TYR A 60 -2.66 12.29 10.34
CA TYR A 60 -3.56 12.34 9.19
C TYR A 60 -4.94 11.80 9.59
N GLY A 61 -5.97 12.63 9.47
CA GLY A 61 -7.31 12.29 9.97
C GLY A 61 -7.38 11.90 11.46
N GLY A 62 -6.31 12.17 12.24
CA GLY A 62 -6.19 11.77 13.65
C GLY A 62 -5.53 10.41 13.86
N PHE A 63 -4.95 9.78 12.83
CA PHE A 63 -4.24 8.51 12.97
C PHE A 63 -3.02 8.65 13.90
N PRO A 64 -2.83 7.75 14.91
CA PRO A 64 -1.83 7.97 15.96
C PRO A 64 -0.44 7.38 15.67
N GLY A 65 -0.27 6.66 14.55
CA GLY A 65 0.98 6.01 14.16
C GLY A 65 1.70 6.70 13.00
N SER A 66 2.97 6.40 12.82
CA SER A 66 3.75 6.80 11.63
C SER A 66 3.58 5.83 10.47
N ALA A 67 3.19 4.61 10.79
CA ALA A 67 2.86 3.53 9.86
C ALA A 67 1.60 2.80 10.31
N CYS A 68 0.84 2.25 9.36
CA CYS A 68 -0.20 1.27 9.66
C CYS A 68 0.45 -0.12 9.74
N ILE A 69 0.17 -0.88 10.80
CA ILE A 69 0.72 -2.23 10.99
C ILE A 69 -0.42 -3.18 11.32
N SER A 70 -0.81 -3.98 10.34
CA SER A 70 -2.00 -4.84 10.37
C SER A 70 -1.60 -6.32 10.33
N ILE A 71 -2.18 -7.15 11.20
CA ILE A 71 -1.78 -8.56 11.36
C ILE A 71 -2.90 -9.49 10.88
N ASN A 72 -2.54 -10.54 10.14
CA ASN A 72 -3.41 -11.65 9.72
C ASN A 72 -4.68 -11.18 8.98
N ASP A 73 -5.84 -11.26 9.65
CA ASP A 73 -7.16 -10.86 9.14
C ASP A 73 -7.43 -9.34 9.19
N GLU A 74 -6.52 -8.56 9.77
CA GLU A 74 -6.53 -7.11 9.61
C GLU A 74 -6.07 -6.77 8.19
N VAL A 75 -6.83 -5.99 7.47
CA VAL A 75 -6.56 -5.62 6.06
C VAL A 75 -5.59 -4.45 6.02
N ILE A 76 -6.00 -3.31 6.60
CA ILE A 76 -5.29 -2.03 6.61
C ILE A 76 -5.55 -1.27 7.92
N HIS A 77 -4.84 -0.17 8.11
CA HIS A 77 -5.02 0.82 9.17
C HIS A 77 -4.86 0.27 10.60
N GLY A 78 -4.15 -0.85 10.78
CA GLY A 78 -3.82 -1.36 12.11
C GLY A 78 -3.00 -0.33 12.91
N ILE A 79 -3.46 0.00 14.12
CA ILE A 79 -2.79 0.97 14.99
C ILE A 79 -1.59 0.31 15.69
N PRO A 80 -0.36 0.84 15.53
CA PRO A 80 0.81 0.33 16.25
C PRO A 80 0.66 0.38 17.76
N SER A 81 0.95 -0.73 18.45
CA SER A 81 0.74 -0.86 19.91
C SER A 81 1.82 -1.72 20.57
N ASP A 82 2.21 -1.37 21.78
CA ASP A 82 3.09 -2.20 22.63
C ASP A 82 2.44 -3.52 23.07
N LYS A 83 1.10 -3.59 22.98
CA LYS A 83 0.32 -4.79 23.35
C LYS A 83 0.18 -5.79 22.19
N VAL A 84 0.43 -5.36 20.96
CA VAL A 84 0.33 -6.19 19.76
C VAL A 84 1.73 -6.71 19.43
N ILE A 85 1.97 -7.96 19.77
CA ILE A 85 3.25 -8.65 19.62
C ILE A 85 3.17 -9.64 18.47
N LEU A 86 4.10 -9.56 17.52
CA LEU A 86 4.20 -10.49 16.39
C LEU A 86 4.54 -11.90 16.89
N LYS A 87 3.91 -12.92 16.30
CA LYS A 87 4.06 -14.33 16.64
C LYS A 87 4.54 -15.12 15.43
N GLU A 88 5.18 -16.26 15.69
CA GLU A 88 5.48 -17.24 14.65
C GLU A 88 4.19 -17.64 13.91
N GLY A 89 4.24 -17.60 12.60
CA GLY A 89 3.09 -17.94 11.75
C GLY A 89 2.20 -16.76 11.36
N ASP A 90 2.37 -15.57 11.93
CA ASP A 90 1.67 -14.36 11.50
C ASP A 90 2.11 -13.90 10.12
N ILE A 91 1.24 -13.21 9.41
CA ILE A 91 1.61 -12.30 8.30
C ILE A 91 1.33 -10.87 8.73
N VAL A 92 2.26 -9.94 8.46
CA VAL A 92 2.13 -8.54 8.87
C VAL A 92 2.18 -7.62 7.64
N LYS A 93 1.15 -6.80 7.48
CA LYS A 93 1.09 -5.69 6.51
C LYS A 93 1.67 -4.47 7.18
N ILE A 94 2.66 -3.87 6.54
CA ILE A 94 3.24 -2.60 6.94
C ILE A 94 3.03 -1.64 5.79
N ASP A 95 2.33 -0.56 6.08
CA ASP A 95 1.99 0.51 5.16
C ASP A 95 2.50 1.82 5.74
N VAL A 96 3.22 2.61 4.95
CA VAL A 96 3.92 3.82 5.38
C VAL A 96 4.05 4.84 4.26
N GLY A 97 3.87 6.09 4.64
CA GLY A 97 4.15 7.23 3.78
C GLY A 97 5.24 8.14 4.36
N ALA A 98 6.07 8.70 3.48
CA ALA A 98 7.02 9.74 3.83
C ALA A 98 6.78 10.99 3.01
N ARG A 99 6.73 12.16 3.68
CA ARG A 99 6.58 13.46 3.04
C ARG A 99 7.91 14.21 3.03
N TYR A 100 8.44 14.43 1.83
CA TYR A 100 9.70 15.15 1.62
C TYR A 100 9.44 16.43 0.83
N ARG A 101 9.83 17.59 1.39
CA ARG A 101 9.64 18.93 0.77
C ARG A 101 8.22 19.14 0.20
N GLY A 102 7.22 18.67 0.94
CA GLY A 102 5.82 18.87 0.61
C GLY A 102 5.20 17.85 -0.34
N TYR A 103 5.91 16.79 -0.75
CA TYR A 103 5.41 15.71 -1.58
C TYR A 103 5.48 14.37 -0.85
N ASN A 104 4.47 13.53 -1.06
CA ASN A 104 4.34 12.22 -0.43
C ASN A 104 4.84 11.10 -1.35
N GLY A 105 5.39 10.06 -0.72
CA GLY A 105 5.49 8.71 -1.26
C GLY A 105 4.68 7.80 -0.33
N ASP A 106 4.02 6.80 -0.90
CA ASP A 106 3.13 5.86 -0.20
C ASP A 106 3.39 4.44 -0.67
N SER A 107 3.52 3.48 0.27
CA SER A 107 3.83 2.10 -0.09
C SER A 107 3.56 1.11 1.04
N ALA A 108 3.05 -0.06 0.68
CA ALA A 108 2.79 -1.15 1.61
C ALA A 108 3.38 -2.48 1.16
N ARG A 109 3.75 -3.29 2.14
CA ARG A 109 4.24 -4.66 1.95
C ARG A 109 3.66 -5.60 3.00
N THR A 110 3.42 -6.85 2.59
CA THR A 110 3.09 -7.93 3.52
C THR A 110 4.29 -8.85 3.70
N TYR A 111 4.65 -9.11 4.95
CA TYR A 111 5.79 -9.95 5.32
C TYR A 111 5.35 -11.15 6.17
N PRO A 112 5.97 -12.34 5.98
CA PRO A 112 5.81 -13.45 6.91
C PRO A 112 6.59 -13.19 8.20
N VAL A 113 6.07 -13.68 9.33
CA VAL A 113 6.74 -13.67 10.64
C VAL A 113 7.19 -15.09 10.95
N GLY A 114 8.49 -15.37 10.76
CA GLY A 114 9.01 -16.73 10.86
C GLY A 114 8.43 -17.66 9.80
N LYS A 115 8.07 -18.89 10.18
CA LYS A 115 7.50 -19.87 9.27
C LYS A 115 5.96 -19.73 9.21
N VAL A 116 5.43 -19.42 8.04
CA VAL A 116 3.98 -19.32 7.77
C VAL A 116 3.50 -20.46 6.89
N SER A 117 2.18 -20.60 6.71
CA SER A 117 1.58 -21.60 5.84
C SER A 117 1.88 -21.30 4.36
N ASP A 118 1.85 -22.36 3.52
CA ASP A 118 2.01 -22.23 2.06
C ASP A 118 0.88 -21.35 1.46
N GLU A 119 -0.32 -21.41 2.03
CA GLU A 119 -1.44 -20.57 1.62
C GLU A 119 -1.18 -19.09 1.91
N ALA A 120 -0.59 -18.75 3.06
CA ALA A 120 -0.19 -17.38 3.40
C ALA A 120 0.91 -16.87 2.45
N LEU A 121 1.91 -17.69 2.15
CA LEU A 121 2.95 -17.33 1.16
C LEU A 121 2.35 -17.11 -0.23
N ARG A 122 1.40 -17.95 -0.63
CA ARG A 122 0.71 -17.82 -1.90
C ARG A 122 -0.13 -16.54 -1.95
N LEU A 123 -0.85 -16.19 -0.86
CA LEU A 123 -1.59 -14.95 -0.75
C LEU A 123 -0.67 -13.74 -0.94
N ILE A 124 0.45 -13.67 -0.20
CA ILE A 124 1.45 -12.60 -0.31
C ILE A 124 1.95 -12.46 -1.75
N SER A 125 2.35 -13.58 -2.36
CA SER A 125 2.88 -13.59 -3.73
C SER A 125 1.82 -13.16 -4.77
N VAL A 126 0.57 -13.63 -4.65
CA VAL A 126 -0.51 -13.25 -5.57
C VAL A 126 -0.84 -11.77 -5.42
N THR A 127 -0.88 -11.24 -4.19
CA THR A 127 -1.12 -9.82 -3.94
C THR A 127 -0.04 -8.95 -4.57
N GLU A 128 1.23 -9.27 -4.36
CA GLU A 128 2.35 -8.58 -5.00
C GLU A 128 2.27 -8.65 -6.53
N ARG A 129 2.06 -9.84 -7.09
CA ARG A 129 1.98 -10.03 -8.54
C ARG A 129 0.80 -9.30 -9.17
N SER A 130 -0.32 -9.16 -8.46
CA SER A 130 -1.48 -8.42 -8.96
C SER A 130 -1.17 -6.95 -9.20
N PHE A 131 -0.29 -6.35 -8.39
CA PHE A 131 0.24 -5.00 -8.65
C PHE A 131 1.01 -4.95 -9.98
N TYR A 132 1.88 -5.92 -10.24
CA TYR A 132 2.65 -5.94 -11.51
C TYR A 132 1.76 -6.22 -12.73
N GLU A 133 0.67 -6.96 -12.57
CA GLU A 133 -0.35 -7.09 -13.63
C GLU A 133 -1.03 -5.73 -13.91
N ALA A 134 -1.37 -4.97 -12.87
CA ALA A 134 -1.92 -3.61 -12.99
C ALA A 134 -0.94 -2.65 -13.70
N MET A 135 0.36 -2.73 -13.40
CA MET A 135 1.40 -1.90 -14.00
C MET A 135 1.45 -1.96 -15.52
N LYS A 136 1.08 -3.09 -16.13
CA LYS A 136 1.01 -3.24 -17.60
C LYS A 136 0.02 -2.27 -18.24
N PHE A 137 -0.97 -1.80 -17.46
CA PHE A 137 -2.04 -0.91 -17.90
C PHE A 137 -1.93 0.51 -17.36
N ALA A 138 -1.03 0.78 -16.41
CA ALA A 138 -0.87 2.08 -15.77
C ALA A 138 -0.06 3.07 -16.63
N LYS A 139 -0.38 3.19 -17.93
CA LYS A 139 0.31 4.03 -18.91
C LYS A 139 -0.66 4.92 -19.69
N ALA A 140 -0.11 5.95 -20.30
CA ALA A 140 -0.89 6.95 -21.06
C ALA A 140 -1.81 6.29 -22.10
N GLY A 141 -3.02 6.83 -22.21
CA GLY A 141 -4.04 6.35 -23.13
C GLY A 141 -5.01 5.31 -22.55
N ASN A 142 -4.57 4.50 -21.59
CA ASN A 142 -5.44 3.60 -20.83
C ASN A 142 -6.30 4.38 -19.82
N ARG A 143 -7.10 3.65 -19.06
CA ARG A 143 -8.02 4.22 -18.06
C ARG A 143 -7.84 3.54 -16.70
N ILE A 144 -8.30 4.18 -15.65
CA ILE A 144 -8.27 3.62 -14.27
C ILE A 144 -8.94 2.23 -14.21
N GLY A 145 -10.05 2.03 -14.92
CA GLY A 145 -10.74 0.73 -14.96
C GLY A 145 -9.92 -0.40 -15.60
N ASP A 146 -8.92 -0.09 -16.43
CA ASP A 146 -8.02 -1.10 -16.99
C ASP A 146 -7.09 -1.65 -15.92
N ILE A 147 -6.62 -0.78 -15.00
CA ILE A 147 -5.81 -1.12 -13.82
C ILE A 147 -6.62 -2.07 -12.91
N GLY A 148 -7.81 -1.62 -12.46
CA GLY A 148 -8.64 -2.40 -11.55
C GLY A 148 -9.09 -3.75 -12.14
N PHE A 149 -9.43 -3.78 -13.44
CA PHE A 149 -9.77 -5.02 -14.13
C PHE A 149 -8.60 -6.02 -14.15
N ALA A 150 -7.38 -5.55 -14.36
CA ALA A 150 -6.20 -6.40 -14.37
C ALA A 150 -5.93 -7.00 -12.98
N VAL A 151 -6.00 -6.19 -11.91
CA VAL A 151 -5.88 -6.66 -10.53
C VAL A 151 -6.94 -7.73 -10.24
N GLU A 152 -8.22 -7.40 -10.41
CA GLU A 152 -9.34 -8.29 -10.06
C GLU A 152 -9.28 -9.61 -10.83
N SER A 153 -9.04 -9.54 -12.14
CA SER A 153 -8.97 -10.73 -13.00
C SER A 153 -7.85 -11.68 -12.56
N PHE A 154 -6.67 -11.11 -12.23
CA PHE A 154 -5.54 -11.91 -11.77
C PHE A 154 -5.81 -12.54 -10.39
N VAL A 155 -6.33 -11.77 -9.44
CA VAL A 155 -6.63 -12.23 -8.08
C VAL A 155 -7.69 -13.34 -8.10
N ILE A 156 -8.81 -13.14 -8.82
CA ILE A 156 -9.89 -14.13 -8.95
C ILE A 156 -9.40 -15.43 -9.62
N SER A 157 -8.57 -15.33 -10.67
CA SER A 157 -8.03 -16.51 -11.36
C SER A 157 -7.11 -17.34 -10.45
N ASN A 158 -6.59 -16.74 -9.38
CA ASN A 158 -5.82 -17.40 -8.33
C ASN A 158 -6.68 -17.86 -7.13
N GLY A 159 -8.02 -17.75 -7.19
CA GLY A 159 -8.94 -18.23 -6.17
C GLY A 159 -9.05 -17.35 -4.93
N PHE A 160 -8.65 -16.09 -5.01
CA PHE A 160 -8.75 -15.08 -3.95
C PHE A 160 -9.75 -13.98 -4.32
N SER A 161 -10.03 -13.07 -3.42
CA SER A 161 -10.92 -11.94 -3.65
C SER A 161 -10.23 -10.59 -3.36
N VAL A 162 -10.63 -9.53 -4.09
CA VAL A 162 -10.16 -8.16 -3.85
C VAL A 162 -11.11 -7.43 -2.91
N VAL A 163 -10.57 -6.66 -1.97
CA VAL A 163 -11.34 -5.73 -1.14
C VAL A 163 -11.92 -4.63 -2.03
N ARG A 164 -13.18 -4.21 -1.75
CA ARG A 164 -13.92 -3.24 -2.58
C ARG A 164 -14.22 -1.93 -1.89
N ASP A 165 -14.22 -1.93 -0.55
CA ASP A 165 -14.57 -0.75 0.27
C ASP A 165 -13.41 0.26 0.40
N TYR A 166 -12.20 -0.17 0.03
CA TYR A 166 -10.99 0.63 0.03
C TYR A 166 -10.30 0.50 -1.32
N VAL A 167 -9.73 1.60 -1.78
CA VAL A 167 -9.21 1.74 -3.14
C VAL A 167 -7.95 2.58 -3.15
N GLY A 168 -7.10 2.41 -4.14
CA GLY A 168 -5.98 3.29 -4.40
C GLY A 168 -6.41 4.70 -4.77
N HIS A 169 -5.45 5.59 -4.88
CA HIS A 169 -5.71 7.02 -5.03
C HIS A 169 -4.62 7.74 -5.82
N GLY A 170 -4.88 8.95 -6.24
CA GLY A 170 -3.82 9.89 -6.63
C GLY A 170 -2.97 10.24 -5.41
N VAL A 171 -1.69 10.52 -5.60
CA VAL A 171 -0.77 10.92 -4.55
C VAL A 171 0.10 12.09 -5.01
N GLY A 172 0.45 13.01 -4.10
CA GLY A 172 1.24 14.17 -4.47
C GLY A 172 1.55 15.08 -3.30
N LYS A 173 1.09 16.34 -3.36
CA LYS A 173 1.18 17.26 -2.21
C LYS A 173 0.28 16.81 -1.07
N ASP A 174 -0.92 16.36 -1.41
CA ASP A 174 -1.78 15.68 -0.47
C ASP A 174 -1.50 14.18 -0.52
N LEU A 175 -1.67 13.50 0.61
CA LEU A 175 -1.52 12.05 0.69
C LEU A 175 -2.52 11.37 -0.24
N HIS A 176 -3.79 11.79 -0.16
CA HIS A 176 -4.85 11.33 -1.06
C HIS A 176 -5.26 12.45 -2.00
N GLU A 177 -5.07 12.22 -3.29
CA GLU A 177 -5.52 13.07 -4.40
C GLU A 177 -6.45 12.29 -5.33
N GLU A 178 -7.17 13.00 -6.20
CA GLU A 178 -7.85 12.37 -7.33
C GLU A 178 -6.86 11.78 -8.35
N PRO A 179 -7.20 10.70 -9.05
CA PRO A 179 -8.46 9.95 -8.99
C PRO A 179 -8.42 8.82 -7.96
N GLU A 180 -9.58 8.28 -7.59
CA GLU A 180 -9.65 6.94 -6.98
C GLU A 180 -9.14 5.88 -7.98
N VAL A 181 -8.46 4.84 -7.45
CA VAL A 181 -7.88 3.73 -8.22
C VAL A 181 -8.39 2.39 -7.66
N PRO A 182 -9.62 1.99 -7.96
CA PRO A 182 -10.17 0.73 -7.48
C PRO A 182 -9.36 -0.48 -7.98
N ASN A 183 -9.25 -1.49 -7.10
CA ASN A 183 -8.63 -2.78 -7.42
C ASN A 183 -9.57 -3.73 -8.18
N PHE A 184 -10.68 -3.23 -8.69
CA PHE A 184 -11.70 -3.95 -9.44
C PHE A 184 -12.32 -3.00 -10.47
N GLY A 185 -13.07 -3.56 -11.42
CA GLY A 185 -13.79 -2.71 -12.35
C GLY A 185 -13.93 -3.30 -13.76
N LYS A 186 -14.23 -2.42 -14.71
CA LYS A 186 -14.42 -2.77 -16.13
C LYS A 186 -13.35 -2.08 -16.97
N ALA A 187 -12.69 -2.87 -17.82
CA ALA A 187 -11.72 -2.35 -18.80
C ALA A 187 -12.37 -1.24 -19.67
N GLY A 188 -11.59 -0.22 -20.00
CA GLY A 188 -11.99 0.91 -20.80
C GLY A 188 -12.90 1.93 -20.06
N ARG A 189 -13.04 1.86 -18.74
CA ARG A 189 -13.86 2.78 -17.93
C ARG A 189 -13.02 3.64 -16.99
N GLY A 190 -13.63 4.67 -16.44
CA GLY A 190 -13.00 5.60 -15.50
C GLY A 190 -12.15 6.68 -16.17
N ALA A 191 -11.40 7.42 -15.37
CA ALA A 191 -10.55 8.51 -15.81
C ALA A 191 -9.46 7.99 -16.77
N ARG A 192 -9.17 8.79 -17.82
CA ARG A 192 -8.07 8.49 -18.74
C ARG A 192 -6.75 8.83 -18.08
N LEU A 193 -5.75 7.98 -18.31
CA LEU A 193 -4.39 8.17 -17.81
C LEU A 193 -3.61 9.10 -18.73
N TYR A 194 -2.91 10.05 -18.12
CA TYR A 194 -2.04 11.01 -18.80
C TYR A 194 -0.65 10.99 -18.16
N PRO A 195 0.41 11.26 -18.93
CA PRO A 195 1.76 11.37 -18.39
C PRO A 195 1.83 12.43 -17.29
N GLY A 196 2.55 12.14 -16.22
CA GLY A 196 2.64 13.00 -15.05
C GLY A 196 1.54 12.81 -14.01
N MET A 197 0.54 11.96 -14.25
CA MET A 197 -0.32 11.47 -13.16
C MET A 197 0.50 10.59 -12.22
N THR A 198 0.26 10.74 -10.92
CA THR A 198 0.89 9.91 -9.88
C THR A 198 -0.19 9.23 -9.06
N LEU A 199 -0.06 7.93 -8.90
CA LEU A 199 -1.09 7.05 -8.34
C LEU A 199 -0.47 6.13 -7.29
N ALA A 200 -1.18 5.89 -6.20
CA ALA A 200 -1.01 4.74 -5.34
C ALA A 200 -1.86 3.59 -5.93
N ILE A 201 -1.22 2.51 -6.31
CA ILE A 201 -1.87 1.27 -6.73
C ILE A 201 -1.64 0.27 -5.61
N GLU A 202 -2.73 -0.16 -4.95
CA GLU A 202 -2.67 -0.83 -3.65
C GLU A 202 -3.63 -2.02 -3.55
N PRO A 203 -3.38 -3.13 -4.25
CA PRO A 203 -4.18 -4.33 -4.10
C PRO A 203 -4.24 -4.80 -2.64
N MET A 204 -5.46 -4.89 -2.10
CA MET A 204 -5.80 -5.57 -0.85
C MET A 204 -6.56 -6.84 -1.21
N VAL A 205 -6.00 -7.99 -0.84
CA VAL A 205 -6.47 -9.32 -1.28
C VAL A 205 -6.76 -10.19 -0.06
N ASN A 206 -7.95 -10.80 -0.05
CA ASN A 206 -8.38 -11.73 0.99
C ASN A 206 -8.37 -13.18 0.48
N ILE A 207 -8.02 -14.13 1.33
CA ILE A 207 -8.18 -15.57 1.02
C ILE A 207 -9.66 -15.91 0.83
N GLY A 208 -10.52 -15.37 1.70
CA GLY A 208 -11.97 -15.61 1.69
C GLY A 208 -12.74 -14.57 0.89
N ALA A 209 -13.86 -14.12 1.44
CA ALA A 209 -14.75 -13.14 0.81
C ALA A 209 -14.16 -11.72 0.86
N HIS A 210 -14.62 -10.84 -0.06
CA HIS A 210 -14.14 -9.47 -0.17
C HIS A 210 -14.61 -8.53 0.96
N GLY A 211 -15.61 -8.94 1.75
CA GLY A 211 -16.24 -8.08 2.74
C GLY A 211 -15.33 -7.76 3.93
N VAL A 212 -15.40 -6.52 4.40
CA VAL A 212 -14.58 -6.00 5.50
C VAL A 212 -15.42 -5.23 6.51
N LYS A 213 -14.86 -4.96 7.70
CA LYS A 213 -15.48 -4.13 8.74
C LYS A 213 -14.42 -3.30 9.45
N VAL A 214 -14.80 -2.10 9.89
CA VAL A 214 -13.98 -1.25 10.76
C VAL A 214 -14.21 -1.65 12.21
N LEU A 215 -13.14 -1.73 13.00
CA LEU A 215 -13.21 -2.04 14.43
C LEU A 215 -13.63 -0.81 15.26
N SER A 216 -13.86 -1.02 16.56
CA SER A 216 -14.27 0.02 17.50
C SER A 216 -13.24 1.14 17.72
N ASP A 217 -11.98 0.91 17.35
CA ASP A 217 -10.91 1.91 17.33
C ASP A 217 -11.09 2.95 16.20
N ARG A 218 -12.04 2.74 15.30
CA ARG A 218 -12.42 3.56 14.14
C ARG A 218 -11.35 3.60 13.02
N TRP A 219 -10.34 2.74 13.09
CA TRP A 219 -9.24 2.67 12.11
C TRP A 219 -9.06 1.27 11.56
N THR A 220 -8.76 0.31 12.41
CA THR A 220 -8.42 -1.04 11.97
C THR A 220 -9.54 -1.68 11.16
N VAL A 221 -9.21 -2.05 9.93
CA VAL A 221 -10.13 -2.75 9.01
C VAL A 221 -9.80 -4.22 9.03
N LYS A 222 -10.81 -5.08 9.23
CA LYS A 222 -10.67 -6.54 9.25
C LYS A 222 -11.58 -7.22 8.23
N THR A 223 -11.18 -8.40 7.78
CA THR A 223 -12.07 -9.26 7.00
C THR A 223 -13.29 -9.67 7.82
N LEU A 224 -14.46 -9.77 7.18
CA LEU A 224 -15.69 -10.18 7.86
C LEU A 224 -15.69 -11.65 8.28
N ASP A 225 -15.04 -12.49 7.49
CA ASP A 225 -15.00 -13.95 7.68
C ASP A 225 -13.78 -14.43 8.48
N GLY A 226 -12.89 -13.53 8.90
CA GLY A 226 -11.68 -13.86 9.65
C GLY A 226 -10.56 -14.48 8.78
N SER A 227 -10.70 -14.49 7.46
CA SER A 227 -9.68 -14.98 6.56
C SER A 227 -8.46 -14.05 6.51
N LEU A 228 -7.28 -14.58 6.18
CA LEU A 228 -6.07 -13.79 6.02
C LEU A 228 -6.23 -12.78 4.88
N SER A 229 -5.64 -11.60 5.05
CA SER A 229 -5.54 -10.56 4.05
C SER A 229 -4.10 -10.13 3.83
N ALA A 230 -3.74 -9.79 2.59
CA ALA A 230 -2.46 -9.19 2.25
C ALA A 230 -2.66 -7.87 1.50
N HIS A 231 -1.69 -6.97 1.64
CA HIS A 231 -1.64 -5.66 1.03
C HIS A 231 -0.28 -5.46 0.36
N TYR A 232 -0.28 -4.94 -0.85
CA TYR A 232 0.93 -4.55 -1.57
C TYR A 232 0.67 -3.25 -2.30
N GLU A 233 1.56 -2.28 -2.18
CA GLU A 233 1.35 -0.96 -2.72
C GLU A 233 2.64 -0.32 -3.20
N ASN A 234 2.54 0.48 -4.26
CA ASN A 234 3.53 1.49 -4.61
C ASN A 234 2.88 2.76 -5.17
N SER A 235 3.51 3.89 -4.87
CA SER A 235 3.32 5.11 -5.65
C SER A 235 4.03 4.98 -6.99
N ILE A 236 3.32 5.30 -8.07
CA ILE A 236 3.84 5.25 -9.44
C ILE A 236 3.64 6.59 -10.16
N ALA A 237 4.41 6.83 -11.21
CA ALA A 237 4.16 7.88 -12.18
C ALA A 237 3.77 7.27 -13.54
N VAL A 238 2.65 7.72 -14.10
CA VAL A 238 2.21 7.41 -15.47
C VAL A 238 3.14 8.11 -16.46
N THR A 239 3.60 7.39 -17.49
CA THR A 239 4.42 7.93 -18.59
C THR A 239 3.78 7.62 -19.95
N GLU A 240 4.39 8.09 -21.03
CA GLU A 240 3.99 7.70 -22.40
C GLU A 240 4.29 6.22 -22.69
N GLN A 241 5.24 5.64 -21.96
CA GLN A 241 5.66 4.25 -22.09
C GLN A 241 5.27 3.46 -20.82
N ASP A 242 6.20 2.69 -20.27
CA ASP A 242 5.96 1.96 -19.04
C ASP A 242 5.96 2.89 -17.82
N PRO A 243 5.07 2.69 -16.84
CA PRO A 243 5.01 3.50 -15.64
C PRO A 243 6.29 3.36 -14.80
N ILE A 244 6.60 4.41 -14.06
CA ILE A 244 7.77 4.43 -13.16
C ILE A 244 7.30 4.19 -11.73
N VAL A 245 7.87 3.22 -11.05
CA VAL A 245 7.70 3.06 -9.60
C VAL A 245 8.51 4.15 -8.90
N LEU A 246 7.84 4.96 -8.08
CA LEU A 246 8.46 6.05 -7.32
C LEU A 246 8.97 5.56 -5.96
N THR A 247 8.31 4.56 -5.38
CA THR A 247 8.63 3.95 -4.08
C THR A 247 9.56 2.75 -4.26
N ASP A 248 10.72 3.01 -4.83
CA ASP A 248 11.79 2.03 -5.07
C ASP A 248 13.05 2.46 -4.30
N ALA A 249 13.64 1.51 -3.59
CA ALA A 249 14.88 1.74 -2.81
C ALA A 249 16.16 1.64 -3.66
N GLY A 250 16.07 1.10 -4.88
CA GLY A 250 17.20 0.90 -5.80
C GLY A 250 17.76 -0.50 -5.76
#